data_d8114a469c8dec7cd9179148e43ef691
#
_entry.id   d8114a469c8dec7cd9179148e43ef691
#
_cell.length_a   1.000
_cell.length_b   1.000
_cell.length_c   1.000
_cell.angle_alpha   90.00
_cell.angle_beta   90.00
_cell.angle_gamma   90.00
#
_symmetry.space_group_name_H-M   'P 1'
#
loop_
_entity.id
_entity.type
_entity.pdbx_description
1 polymer ?
#
loop_
_entity_poly.entity_id
_entity_poly.type
_entity_poly.pdbx_seq_one_letter_code
_entity_poly.pdbx_strand_id
1 'polypeptide(L)'
;MKNSLSYLAILLVALVIPGRAQQPATTTPHAAHAPATPAPSADAIWANLIVGNQRFVAGKPQSRALPALRQKLASAQHPHTIVLACSDSRVSPDLVFDQSLGDLFVIRTAGNVADPVGLGSIEYAVDHLHSTVLVVLGHQKCGAVAAACSGDKMPSRNLEAIVDKISPAVTQAKTYAKPDDLLEAAVKENVHQSAKDVLANSEILRDAVKTGKLTVIEAEYQFDSGAVARLNSPASGQN
;
A
#
# COMPACT_ATOMS: atom_id res chain seq x y z
N MET A 1 75.36 -38.63 -5.81
CA MET A 1 74.19 -38.19 -5.05
C MET A 1 73.03 -38.08 -6.07
N LYS A 2 72.15 -39.10 -6.08
CA LYS A 2 71.13 -39.28 -7.12
C LYS A 2 69.77 -38.84 -6.50
N ASN A 3 69.18 -37.78 -7.05
CA ASN A 3 67.81 -37.32 -6.67
C ASN A 3 66.82 -38.13 -7.48
N SER A 4 65.98 -38.89 -6.79
CA SER A 4 64.88 -39.63 -7.38
C SER A 4 63.61 -38.75 -7.24
N LEU A 5 63.07 -38.25 -8.37
CA LEU A 5 61.72 -37.60 -8.42
C LEU A 5 60.68 -38.70 -8.60
N SER A 6 59.86 -38.88 -7.59
CA SER A 6 58.66 -39.73 -7.69
C SER A 6 57.50 -38.89 -8.26
N TYR A 7 57.03 -39.24 -9.44
CA TYR A 7 55.77 -38.67 -10.02
C TYR A 7 54.55 -39.39 -9.42
N LEU A 8 53.77 -38.65 -8.68
CA LEU A 8 52.46 -39.09 -8.19
C LEU A 8 51.40 -38.85 -9.30
N ALA A 9 50.94 -39.92 -9.92
CA ALA A 9 49.86 -39.85 -10.91
C ALA A 9 48.51 -39.69 -10.18
N ILE A 10 47.88 -38.51 -10.33
CA ILE A 10 46.53 -38.27 -9.83
C ILE A 10 45.54 -38.79 -10.86
N LEU A 11 44.85 -39.88 -10.53
CA LEU A 11 43.74 -40.44 -11.32
C LEU A 11 42.50 -39.57 -11.11
N LEU A 12 42.12 -38.78 -12.12
CA LEU A 12 40.86 -38.06 -12.12
C LEU A 12 39.73 -39.02 -12.47
N VAL A 13 38.96 -39.44 -11.47
CA VAL A 13 37.71 -40.17 -11.70
C VAL A 13 36.63 -39.14 -12.00
N ALA A 14 36.20 -39.04 -13.25
CA ALA A 14 35.08 -38.22 -13.66
C ALA A 14 33.77 -38.88 -13.18
N LEU A 15 33.16 -38.32 -12.16
CA LEU A 15 31.83 -38.70 -11.67
C LEU A 15 30.80 -38.16 -12.65
N VAL A 16 30.26 -39.00 -13.52
CA VAL A 16 29.11 -38.67 -14.39
C VAL A 16 27.88 -38.66 -13.52
N ILE A 17 27.41 -37.46 -13.16
CA ILE A 17 26.11 -37.25 -12.50
C ILE A 17 25.03 -37.34 -13.58
N PRO A 18 24.08 -38.31 -13.53
CA PRO A 18 22.99 -38.33 -14.49
C PRO A 18 22.16 -37.06 -14.35
N GLY A 19 22.02 -36.32 -15.45
CA GLY A 19 21.22 -35.10 -15.53
C GLY A 19 19.77 -35.39 -15.10
N ARG A 20 19.36 -34.74 -14.01
CA ARG A 20 17.99 -34.74 -13.54
C ARG A 20 17.18 -33.93 -14.55
N ALA A 21 16.37 -34.61 -15.38
CA ALA A 21 15.44 -33.93 -16.28
C ALA A 21 14.57 -32.97 -15.44
N GLN A 22 14.66 -31.68 -15.76
CA GLN A 22 13.74 -30.68 -15.22
C GLN A 22 12.35 -31.01 -15.72
N GLN A 23 11.49 -31.46 -14.80
CA GLN A 23 10.04 -31.52 -15.08
C GLN A 23 9.58 -30.09 -15.37
N PRO A 24 8.78 -29.87 -16.42
CA PRO A 24 8.15 -28.57 -16.65
C PRO A 24 7.30 -28.24 -15.43
N ALA A 25 7.44 -27.00 -14.93
CA ALA A 25 6.61 -26.47 -13.86
C ALA A 25 5.14 -26.61 -14.30
N THR A 26 4.41 -27.52 -13.68
CA THR A 26 2.97 -27.56 -13.81
C THR A 26 2.43 -26.31 -13.13
N THR A 27 2.06 -25.30 -13.92
CA THR A 27 1.22 -24.22 -13.46
C THR A 27 -0.11 -24.83 -13.06
N THR A 28 -0.28 -25.06 -11.77
CA THR A 28 -1.59 -25.43 -11.22
C THR A 28 -2.51 -24.23 -11.48
N PRO A 29 -3.62 -24.39 -12.21
CA PRO A 29 -4.56 -23.29 -12.37
C PRO A 29 -5.06 -22.92 -10.98
N HIS A 30 -4.88 -21.66 -10.60
CA HIS A 30 -5.50 -21.09 -9.41
C HIS A 30 -7.02 -21.30 -9.58
N ALA A 31 -7.61 -22.18 -8.75
CA ALA A 31 -9.03 -22.46 -8.85
C ALA A 31 -9.79 -21.14 -8.62
N ALA A 32 -10.39 -20.63 -9.69
CA ALA A 32 -11.29 -19.50 -9.64
C ALA A 32 -12.51 -19.93 -8.80
N HIS A 33 -12.54 -19.52 -7.54
CA HIS A 33 -13.74 -19.60 -6.73
C HIS A 33 -14.65 -18.47 -7.17
N ALA A 34 -15.62 -18.76 -8.01
CA ALA A 34 -16.70 -17.82 -8.28
C ALA A 34 -17.46 -17.58 -6.96
N PRO A 35 -17.59 -16.37 -6.45
CA PRO A 35 -18.36 -16.10 -5.26
C PRO A 35 -19.85 -16.31 -5.58
N ALA A 36 -20.54 -17.12 -4.77
CA ALA A 36 -21.98 -17.34 -4.86
C ALA A 36 -22.83 -16.10 -4.48
N THR A 37 -22.17 -15.05 -3.97
CA THR A 37 -22.78 -13.75 -3.63
C THR A 37 -22.08 -12.66 -4.41
N PRO A 38 -22.77 -11.65 -4.97
CA PRO A 38 -22.14 -10.51 -5.61
C PRO A 38 -21.14 -9.85 -4.63
N ALA A 39 -19.94 -9.50 -5.12
CA ALA A 39 -18.98 -8.78 -4.31
C ALA A 39 -19.60 -7.46 -3.81
N PRO A 40 -19.35 -7.03 -2.56
CA PRO A 40 -19.88 -5.80 -2.03
C PRO A 40 -19.42 -4.60 -2.87
N SER A 41 -20.30 -3.61 -3.04
CA SER A 41 -19.94 -2.38 -3.74
C SER A 41 -18.85 -1.60 -2.97
N ALA A 42 -18.12 -0.73 -3.66
CA ALA A 42 -17.12 0.14 -3.04
C ALA A 42 -17.72 1.01 -1.91
N ASP A 43 -18.94 1.50 -2.08
CA ASP A 43 -19.62 2.27 -1.05
C ASP A 43 -19.99 1.41 0.17
N ALA A 44 -20.39 0.16 -0.03
CA ALA A 44 -20.66 -0.76 1.07
C ALA A 44 -19.35 -1.12 1.83
N ILE A 45 -18.23 -1.31 1.12
CA ILE A 45 -16.91 -1.52 1.71
C ILE A 45 -16.51 -0.29 2.53
N TRP A 46 -16.62 0.90 1.95
CA TRP A 46 -16.31 2.15 2.64
C TRP A 46 -17.17 2.34 3.90
N ALA A 47 -18.48 2.12 3.80
CA ALA A 47 -19.37 2.20 4.95
C ALA A 47 -18.96 1.25 6.07
N ASN A 48 -18.54 0.02 5.74
CA ASN A 48 -18.04 -0.95 6.71
C ASN A 48 -16.72 -0.48 7.39
N LEU A 49 -15.79 0.11 6.63
CA LEU A 49 -14.57 0.70 7.18
C LEU A 49 -14.90 1.83 8.18
N ILE A 50 -15.86 2.69 7.85
CA ILE A 50 -16.29 3.78 8.73
C ILE A 50 -17.00 3.26 10.00
N VAL A 51 -17.82 2.22 9.89
CA VAL A 51 -18.39 1.54 11.07
C VAL A 51 -17.27 0.97 11.95
N GLY A 52 -16.22 0.41 11.36
CA GLY A 52 -15.02 -0.03 12.09
C GLY A 52 -14.31 1.15 12.77
N ASN A 53 -14.11 2.26 12.08
CA ASN A 53 -13.51 3.45 12.65
C ASN A 53 -14.34 4.02 13.81
N GLN A 54 -15.68 4.01 13.72
CA GLN A 54 -16.54 4.41 14.84
C GLN A 54 -16.33 3.53 16.09
N ARG A 55 -16.10 2.21 15.91
CA ARG A 55 -15.77 1.33 17.04
C ARG A 55 -14.38 1.67 17.64
N PHE A 56 -13.40 1.96 16.80
CA PHE A 56 -12.07 2.43 17.22
C PHE A 56 -12.18 3.73 18.06
N VAL A 57 -12.89 4.74 17.53
CA VAL A 57 -13.14 6.02 18.25
C VAL A 57 -13.84 5.80 19.58
N ALA A 58 -14.81 4.89 19.63
CA ALA A 58 -15.55 4.57 20.84
C ALA A 58 -14.75 3.70 21.85
N GLY A 59 -13.52 3.24 21.49
CA GLY A 59 -12.74 2.31 22.32
C GLY A 59 -13.39 0.94 22.48
N LYS A 60 -14.21 0.51 21.51
CA LYS A 60 -14.98 -0.74 21.52
C LYS A 60 -14.65 -1.61 20.31
N PRO A 61 -13.39 -2.04 20.12
CA PRO A 61 -13.02 -2.86 18.99
C PRO A 61 -13.70 -4.23 19.05
N GLN A 62 -13.90 -4.84 17.90
CA GLN A 62 -14.45 -6.20 17.82
C GLN A 62 -13.47 -7.22 18.37
N SER A 63 -13.98 -8.16 19.17
CA SER A 63 -13.21 -9.33 19.59
C SER A 63 -13.05 -10.29 18.40
N ARG A 64 -11.83 -10.81 18.21
CA ARG A 64 -11.48 -11.71 17.10
C ARG A 64 -10.71 -12.93 17.59
N ALA A 65 -11.08 -14.10 17.10
CA ALA A 65 -10.36 -15.35 17.36
C ALA A 65 -9.11 -15.43 16.46
N LEU A 66 -8.13 -14.56 16.67
CA LEU A 66 -6.94 -14.40 15.80
C LEU A 66 -6.17 -15.72 15.56
N PRO A 67 -5.97 -16.64 16.55
CA PRO A 67 -5.28 -17.89 16.31
C PRO A 67 -5.99 -18.77 15.26
N ALA A 68 -7.31 -18.91 15.35
CA ALA A 68 -8.11 -19.70 14.40
C ALA A 68 -8.14 -19.03 13.02
N LEU A 69 -8.28 -17.70 12.99
CA LEU A 69 -8.27 -16.93 11.74
C LEU A 69 -6.92 -17.03 11.02
N ARG A 70 -5.80 -16.93 11.75
CA ARG A 70 -4.45 -17.13 11.20
C ARG A 70 -4.30 -18.50 10.54
N GLN A 71 -4.80 -19.56 11.17
CA GLN A 71 -4.75 -20.90 10.61
C GLN A 71 -5.60 -21.00 9.33
N LYS A 72 -6.80 -20.42 9.32
CA LYS A 72 -7.68 -20.40 8.16
C LYS A 72 -7.07 -19.66 6.96
N LEU A 73 -6.33 -18.58 7.22
CA LEU A 73 -5.73 -17.75 6.19
C LEU A 73 -4.32 -18.20 5.76
N ALA A 74 -3.79 -19.29 6.32
CA ALA A 74 -2.42 -19.72 6.05
C ALA A 74 -2.15 -20.07 4.58
N SER A 75 -3.16 -20.48 3.83
CA SER A 75 -3.01 -20.92 2.42
C SER A 75 -3.36 -19.84 1.40
N ALA A 76 -4.14 -18.82 1.76
CA ALA A 76 -4.59 -17.77 0.84
C ALA A 76 -5.04 -16.51 1.58
N GLN A 77 -5.02 -15.37 0.88
CA GLN A 77 -5.57 -14.10 1.33
C GLN A 77 -6.52 -13.53 0.27
N HIS A 78 -7.55 -12.82 0.72
CA HIS A 78 -8.53 -12.17 -0.14
C HIS A 78 -8.92 -10.81 0.43
N PRO A 79 -7.97 -9.85 0.53
CA PRO A 79 -8.25 -8.52 1.06
C PRO A 79 -9.22 -7.79 0.11
N HIS A 80 -10.30 -7.26 0.66
CA HIS A 80 -11.25 -6.47 -0.14
C HIS A 80 -10.78 -5.03 -0.38
N THR A 81 -9.87 -4.52 0.47
CA THR A 81 -9.41 -3.13 0.45
C THR A 81 -7.89 -3.05 0.51
N ILE A 82 -7.34 -2.20 -0.35
CA ILE A 82 -5.95 -1.76 -0.32
C ILE A 82 -5.91 -0.44 0.45
N VAL A 83 -4.94 -0.27 1.34
CA VAL A 83 -4.72 1.02 2.03
C VAL A 83 -3.30 1.48 1.80
N LEU A 84 -3.13 2.61 1.08
CA LEU A 84 -1.88 3.34 1.00
C LEU A 84 -1.86 4.40 2.11
N ALA A 85 -1.04 4.21 3.15
CA ALA A 85 -1.02 5.06 4.33
C ALA A 85 0.39 5.53 4.70
N CYS A 86 0.45 6.50 5.61
CA CYS A 86 1.72 6.91 6.19
C CYS A 86 2.32 5.84 7.10
N SER A 87 3.67 5.78 7.15
CA SER A 87 4.40 4.94 8.11
C SER A 87 4.35 5.46 9.55
N ASP A 88 3.66 6.57 9.82
CA ASP A 88 3.52 7.15 11.16
C ASP A 88 3.02 6.08 12.15
N SER A 89 3.77 5.88 13.25
CA SER A 89 3.50 4.82 14.23
C SER A 89 2.13 4.93 14.93
N ARG A 90 1.51 6.10 14.87
CA ARG A 90 0.19 6.40 15.46
C ARG A 90 -0.96 6.08 14.52
N VAL A 91 -0.67 5.75 13.24
CA VAL A 91 -1.68 5.48 12.20
C VAL A 91 -1.51 4.04 11.73
N SER A 92 -2.20 3.10 12.36
CA SER A 92 -2.27 1.70 11.92
C SER A 92 -3.63 1.47 11.24
N PRO A 93 -3.69 1.26 9.92
CA PRO A 93 -4.97 1.10 9.21
C PRO A 93 -5.85 -0.01 9.80
N ASP A 94 -5.27 -1.17 10.17
CA ASP A 94 -6.02 -2.27 10.75
C ASP A 94 -6.71 -1.88 12.07
N LEU A 95 -6.01 -1.08 12.91
CA LEU A 95 -6.58 -0.60 14.17
C LEU A 95 -7.58 0.53 13.92
N VAL A 96 -7.20 1.51 13.08
CA VAL A 96 -8.02 2.71 12.80
C VAL A 96 -9.36 2.33 12.19
N PHE A 97 -9.39 1.32 11.31
CA PHE A 97 -10.62 0.81 10.70
C PHE A 97 -11.22 -0.39 11.45
N ASP A 98 -10.63 -0.82 12.57
CA ASP A 98 -11.03 -2.02 13.31
C ASP A 98 -11.28 -3.21 12.38
N GLN A 99 -10.29 -3.51 11.52
CA GLN A 99 -10.33 -4.63 10.58
C GLN A 99 -9.51 -5.81 11.12
N SER A 100 -9.72 -6.98 10.54
CA SER A 100 -9.11 -8.22 10.97
C SER A 100 -7.98 -8.68 10.05
N LEU A 101 -7.28 -9.74 10.43
CA LEU A 101 -6.29 -10.38 9.56
C LEU A 101 -6.94 -10.76 8.22
N GLY A 102 -6.31 -10.36 7.13
CA GLY A 102 -6.72 -10.69 5.77
C GLY A 102 -7.75 -9.74 5.15
N ASP A 103 -8.29 -8.77 5.90
CA ASP A 103 -9.30 -7.83 5.38
C ASP A 103 -8.66 -6.70 4.56
N LEU A 104 -7.47 -6.23 4.99
CA LEU A 104 -6.76 -5.13 4.34
C LEU A 104 -5.43 -5.60 3.74
N PHE A 105 -5.07 -5.03 2.60
CA PHE A 105 -3.72 -5.07 2.01
C PHE A 105 -3.07 -3.71 2.22
N VAL A 106 -2.12 -3.63 3.16
CA VAL A 106 -1.61 -2.34 3.64
C VAL A 106 -0.22 -2.05 3.07
N ILE A 107 -0.08 -0.91 2.39
CA ILE A 107 1.18 -0.33 1.95
C ILE A 107 1.43 0.93 2.78
N ARG A 108 2.63 1.07 3.37
CA ARG A 108 2.98 2.21 4.22
C ARG A 108 4.32 2.80 3.83
N THR A 109 4.32 4.08 3.53
CA THR A 109 5.50 4.90 3.23
C THR A 109 5.41 6.21 4.02
N ALA A 110 6.52 6.87 4.33
CA ALA A 110 6.46 8.18 4.96
C ALA A 110 5.71 9.16 4.04
N GLY A 111 4.67 9.82 4.58
CA GLY A 111 3.82 10.74 3.81
C GLY A 111 2.87 10.06 2.82
N ASN A 112 2.54 8.79 2.98
CA ASN A 112 1.63 8.01 2.10
C ASN A 112 1.91 8.15 0.59
N VAL A 113 3.19 8.38 0.22
CA VAL A 113 3.60 8.52 -1.18
C VAL A 113 3.70 7.15 -1.86
N ALA A 114 3.36 7.09 -3.16
CA ALA A 114 3.53 5.89 -3.96
C ALA A 114 4.88 5.94 -4.68
N ASP A 115 5.77 4.99 -4.35
CA ASP A 115 7.00 4.70 -5.07
C ASP A 115 6.80 3.49 -6.01
N PRO A 116 7.76 3.12 -6.86
CA PRO A 116 7.60 1.98 -7.77
C PRO A 116 7.31 0.65 -7.05
N VAL A 117 7.85 0.42 -5.85
CA VAL A 117 7.61 -0.82 -5.09
C VAL A 117 6.22 -0.81 -4.46
N GLY A 118 5.80 0.34 -3.93
CA GLY A 118 4.44 0.56 -3.43
C GLY A 118 3.40 0.40 -4.54
N LEU A 119 3.65 1.00 -5.72
CA LEU A 119 2.79 0.83 -6.91
C LEU A 119 2.66 -0.63 -7.33
N GLY A 120 3.78 -1.35 -7.48
CA GLY A 120 3.75 -2.78 -7.80
C GLY A 120 2.98 -3.61 -6.77
N SER A 121 3.03 -3.22 -5.49
CA SER A 121 2.23 -3.87 -4.45
C SER A 121 0.74 -3.60 -4.62
N ILE A 122 0.34 -2.38 -5.00
CA ILE A 122 -1.06 -2.04 -5.28
C ILE A 122 -1.54 -2.80 -6.53
N GLU A 123 -0.75 -2.83 -7.60
CA GLU A 123 -1.04 -3.59 -8.83
C GLU A 123 -1.25 -5.08 -8.53
N TYR A 124 -0.38 -5.67 -7.71
CA TYR A 124 -0.52 -7.06 -7.27
C TYR A 124 -1.84 -7.31 -6.55
N ALA A 125 -2.24 -6.41 -5.65
CA ALA A 125 -3.49 -6.55 -4.92
C ALA A 125 -4.73 -6.43 -5.83
N VAL A 126 -4.68 -5.59 -6.86
CA VAL A 126 -5.78 -5.43 -7.82
C VAL A 126 -5.83 -6.60 -8.79
N ASP A 127 -4.70 -6.96 -9.41
CA ASP A 127 -4.65 -7.92 -10.50
C ASP A 127 -4.70 -9.39 -10.01
N HIS A 128 -4.01 -9.70 -8.91
CA HIS A 128 -3.87 -11.06 -8.39
C HIS A 128 -4.80 -11.38 -7.22
N LEU A 129 -5.06 -10.42 -6.34
CA LEU A 129 -5.91 -10.62 -5.15
C LEU A 129 -7.35 -10.12 -5.36
N HIS A 130 -7.60 -9.43 -6.49
CA HIS A 130 -8.91 -8.90 -6.88
C HIS A 130 -9.52 -7.94 -5.86
N SER A 131 -8.68 -7.16 -5.17
CA SER A 131 -9.12 -6.08 -4.31
C SER A 131 -9.80 -4.98 -5.13
N THR A 132 -10.94 -4.48 -4.68
CA THR A 132 -11.81 -3.58 -5.46
C THR A 132 -11.83 -2.13 -4.97
N VAL A 133 -11.23 -1.87 -3.80
CA VAL A 133 -11.13 -0.53 -3.21
C VAL A 133 -9.68 -0.21 -2.85
N LEU A 134 -9.22 0.97 -3.27
CA LEU A 134 -7.97 1.58 -2.81
C LEU A 134 -8.30 2.80 -1.97
N VAL A 135 -7.93 2.80 -0.69
CA VAL A 135 -7.99 3.98 0.18
C VAL A 135 -6.60 4.61 0.24
N VAL A 136 -6.47 5.85 -0.20
CA VAL A 136 -5.29 6.69 0.04
C VAL A 136 -5.56 7.45 1.33
N LEU A 137 -4.86 7.07 2.40
CA LEU A 137 -5.11 7.56 3.75
C LEU A 137 -3.98 8.49 4.22
N GLY A 138 -4.24 9.79 4.22
CA GLY A 138 -3.42 10.78 4.90
C GLY A 138 -3.79 10.91 6.38
N HIS A 139 -3.06 11.77 7.09
CA HIS A 139 -3.37 12.06 8.49
C HIS A 139 -2.90 13.45 8.89
N GLN A 140 -3.60 14.06 9.84
CA GLN A 140 -3.22 15.34 10.43
C GLN A 140 -1.77 15.34 10.94
N LYS A 141 -1.13 16.51 10.93
CA LYS A 141 0.21 16.70 11.52
C LYS A 141 1.25 15.71 11.01
N CYS A 142 1.20 15.39 9.69
CA CYS A 142 2.16 14.46 9.08
C CYS A 142 3.55 15.06 9.04
N GLY A 143 4.53 14.38 9.66
CA GLY A 143 5.91 14.85 9.73
C GLY A 143 6.60 14.97 8.37
N ALA A 144 6.30 14.06 7.42
CA ALA A 144 6.86 14.14 6.07
C ALA A 144 6.32 15.34 5.28
N VAL A 145 5.00 15.63 5.44
CA VAL A 145 4.40 16.83 4.83
C VAL A 145 4.95 18.10 5.48
N ALA A 146 5.13 18.12 6.82
CA ALA A 146 5.75 19.25 7.52
C ALA A 146 7.18 19.51 7.02
N ALA A 147 7.97 18.45 6.79
CA ALA A 147 9.32 18.59 6.22
C ALA A 147 9.28 19.19 4.80
N ALA A 148 8.29 18.81 3.97
CA ALA A 148 8.11 19.41 2.65
C ALA A 148 7.65 20.89 2.74
N CYS A 149 6.83 21.24 3.74
CA CYS A 149 6.40 22.64 3.97
C CYS A 149 7.53 23.55 4.42
N SER A 150 8.51 23.04 5.20
CA SER A 150 9.64 23.84 5.68
C SER A 150 10.54 24.33 4.55
N GLY A 151 10.67 23.55 3.49
CA GLY A 151 11.58 23.83 2.38
C GLY A 151 13.06 23.65 2.76
N ASP A 152 13.36 23.04 3.90
CA ASP A 152 14.71 22.77 4.35
C ASP A 152 15.36 21.66 3.52
N LYS A 153 16.69 21.79 3.34
CA LYS A 153 17.47 20.73 2.68
C LYS A 153 17.48 19.45 3.55
N MET A 154 17.13 18.34 2.93
CA MET A 154 17.15 17.07 3.64
C MET A 154 18.57 16.53 3.84
N PRO A 155 18.84 15.84 4.97
CA PRO A 155 20.17 15.33 5.29
C PRO A 155 20.60 14.14 4.43
N SER A 156 19.71 13.55 3.63
CA SER A 156 20.03 12.46 2.72
C SER A 156 19.16 12.47 1.46
N ARG A 157 19.66 11.86 0.38
CA ARG A 157 18.90 11.69 -0.87
C ARG A 157 17.62 10.86 -0.68
N ASN A 158 17.59 9.94 0.26
CA ASN A 158 16.40 9.13 0.51
C ASN A 158 15.28 9.96 1.16
N LEU A 159 15.63 10.84 2.09
CA LEU A 159 14.69 11.79 2.68
C LEU A 159 14.24 12.83 1.66
N GLU A 160 15.15 13.32 0.83
CA GLU A 160 14.85 14.24 -0.27
C GLU A 160 13.82 13.65 -1.22
N ALA A 161 13.97 12.37 -1.61
CA ALA A 161 13.02 11.69 -2.51
C ALA A 161 11.58 11.64 -1.95
N ILE A 162 11.41 11.59 -0.62
CA ILE A 162 10.08 11.68 0.01
C ILE A 162 9.53 13.10 -0.14
N VAL A 163 10.36 14.10 0.18
CA VAL A 163 9.98 15.53 0.11
C VAL A 163 9.66 15.92 -1.32
N ASP A 164 10.44 15.48 -2.30
CA ASP A 164 10.21 15.74 -3.72
C ASP A 164 8.83 15.22 -4.18
N LYS A 165 8.41 14.06 -3.70
CA LYS A 165 7.09 13.49 -4.00
C LYS A 165 5.95 14.33 -3.40
N ILE A 166 6.17 14.96 -2.24
CA ILE A 166 5.16 15.75 -1.52
C ILE A 166 5.14 17.21 -1.99
N SER A 167 6.27 17.74 -2.47
CA SER A 167 6.43 19.15 -2.84
C SER A 167 5.37 19.71 -3.79
N PRO A 168 4.87 18.99 -4.81
CA PRO A 168 3.77 19.47 -5.64
C PRO A 168 2.50 19.76 -4.84
N ALA A 169 2.16 18.93 -3.86
CA ALA A 169 1.02 19.14 -2.98
C ALA A 169 1.18 20.39 -2.11
N VAL A 170 2.39 20.63 -1.57
CA VAL A 170 2.69 21.87 -0.83
C VAL A 170 2.56 23.09 -1.72
N THR A 171 3.05 23.00 -2.96
CA THR A 171 2.94 24.10 -3.94
C THR A 171 1.47 24.42 -4.21
N GLN A 172 0.63 23.40 -4.39
CA GLN A 172 -0.80 23.58 -4.59
C GLN A 172 -1.47 24.21 -3.35
N ALA A 173 -1.18 23.68 -2.16
CA ALA A 173 -1.73 24.22 -0.91
C ALA A 173 -1.39 25.70 -0.70
N LYS A 174 -0.18 26.16 -1.05
CA LYS A 174 0.26 27.55 -0.96
C LYS A 174 -0.57 28.52 -1.82
N THR A 175 -1.30 28.03 -2.82
CA THR A 175 -2.12 28.90 -3.68
C THR A 175 -3.37 29.42 -2.99
N TYR A 176 -3.83 28.75 -1.93
CA TYR A 176 -5.09 29.12 -1.27
C TYR A 176 -5.05 29.11 0.27
N ALA A 177 -4.14 28.35 0.88
CA ALA A 177 -4.08 28.22 2.34
C ALA A 177 -3.37 29.43 2.97
N LYS A 178 -3.85 29.85 4.15
CA LYS A 178 -3.12 30.79 4.99
C LYS A 178 -1.90 30.10 5.62
N PRO A 179 -0.87 30.87 6.04
CA PRO A 179 0.34 30.29 6.64
C PRO A 179 0.05 29.32 7.79
N ASP A 180 -0.87 29.65 8.68
CA ASP A 180 -1.23 28.85 9.85
C ASP A 180 -1.97 27.56 9.48
N ASP A 181 -2.64 27.52 8.33
CA ASP A 181 -3.42 26.38 7.83
C ASP A 181 -2.63 25.56 6.79
N LEU A 182 -1.41 26.00 6.42
CA LEU A 182 -0.67 25.42 5.30
C LEU A 182 -0.41 23.92 5.47
N LEU A 183 0.01 23.48 6.66
CA LEU A 183 0.31 22.06 6.89
C LEU A 183 -0.91 21.18 6.66
N GLU A 184 -2.06 21.58 7.19
CA GLU A 184 -3.30 20.80 7.08
C GLU A 184 -3.82 20.78 5.63
N ALA A 185 -3.73 21.92 4.93
CA ALA A 185 -4.04 21.99 3.52
C ALA A 185 -3.12 21.10 2.68
N ALA A 186 -1.80 21.14 2.96
CA ALA A 186 -0.81 20.33 2.27
C ALA A 186 -1.00 18.82 2.53
N VAL A 187 -1.45 18.43 3.72
CA VAL A 187 -1.81 17.03 4.02
C VAL A 187 -2.92 16.55 3.07
N LYS A 188 -3.99 17.33 2.91
CA LYS A 188 -5.10 16.98 2.01
C LYS A 188 -4.68 16.95 0.54
N GLU A 189 -3.92 17.96 0.12
CA GLU A 189 -3.36 17.99 -1.24
C GLU A 189 -2.41 16.81 -1.50
N ASN A 190 -1.65 16.36 -0.49
CA ASN A 190 -0.77 15.21 -0.63
C ASN A 190 -1.56 13.89 -0.79
N VAL A 191 -2.72 13.77 -0.19
CA VAL A 191 -3.63 12.62 -0.45
C VAL A 191 -4.09 12.65 -1.91
N HIS A 192 -4.55 13.80 -2.40
CA HIS A 192 -4.95 13.99 -3.80
C HIS A 192 -3.79 13.71 -4.76
N GLN A 193 -2.60 14.23 -4.46
CA GLN A 193 -1.41 14.01 -5.28
C GLN A 193 -1.02 12.53 -5.32
N SER A 194 -1.04 11.84 -4.18
CA SER A 194 -0.72 10.41 -4.12
C SER A 194 -1.72 9.57 -4.91
N ALA A 195 -3.03 9.89 -4.86
CA ALA A 195 -4.04 9.23 -5.66
C ALA A 195 -3.82 9.46 -7.17
N LYS A 196 -3.48 10.69 -7.57
CA LYS A 196 -3.10 11.01 -8.96
C LYS A 196 -1.85 10.25 -9.40
N ASP A 197 -0.81 10.23 -8.58
CA ASP A 197 0.46 9.55 -8.88
C ASP A 197 0.26 8.04 -9.08
N VAL A 198 -0.58 7.40 -8.25
CA VAL A 198 -0.94 5.99 -8.39
C VAL A 198 -1.54 5.74 -9.78
N LEU A 199 -2.49 6.56 -10.20
CA LEU A 199 -3.14 6.38 -11.51
C LEU A 199 -2.24 6.82 -12.67
N ALA A 200 -1.45 7.88 -12.52
CA ALA A 200 -0.58 8.38 -13.57
C ALA A 200 0.53 7.38 -13.93
N ASN A 201 1.03 6.64 -12.94
CA ASN A 201 2.19 5.76 -13.10
C ASN A 201 1.84 4.27 -13.26
N SER A 202 0.55 3.90 -13.34
CA SER A 202 0.12 2.51 -13.54
C SER A 202 -1.00 2.41 -14.58
N GLU A 203 -0.74 1.71 -15.67
CA GLU A 203 -1.76 1.40 -16.68
C GLU A 203 -2.80 0.41 -16.11
N ILE A 204 -2.36 -0.60 -15.37
CA ILE A 204 -3.21 -1.60 -14.73
C ILE A 204 -4.27 -0.93 -13.85
N LEU A 205 -3.85 0.02 -13.02
CA LEU A 205 -4.76 0.70 -12.10
C LEU A 205 -5.70 1.68 -12.81
N ARG A 206 -5.21 2.39 -13.85
CA ARG A 206 -6.08 3.23 -14.69
C ARG A 206 -7.18 2.41 -15.36
N ASP A 207 -6.82 1.26 -15.94
CA ASP A 207 -7.78 0.40 -16.62
C ASP A 207 -8.76 -0.24 -15.64
N ALA A 208 -8.30 -0.61 -14.44
CA ALA A 208 -9.17 -1.11 -13.39
C ALA A 208 -10.21 -0.04 -12.96
N VAL A 209 -9.80 1.21 -12.79
CA VAL A 209 -10.73 2.32 -12.48
C VAL A 209 -11.68 2.58 -13.66
N LYS A 210 -11.17 2.66 -14.89
CA LYS A 210 -11.97 2.91 -16.09
C LYS A 210 -13.04 1.83 -16.31
N THR A 211 -12.73 0.58 -15.99
CA THR A 211 -13.66 -0.55 -16.12
C THR A 211 -14.54 -0.79 -14.89
N GLY A 212 -14.44 0.05 -13.86
CA GLY A 212 -15.21 -0.07 -12.62
C GLY A 212 -14.78 -1.22 -11.71
N LYS A 213 -13.63 -1.84 -11.96
CA LYS A 213 -13.06 -2.90 -11.12
C LYS A 213 -12.37 -2.38 -9.87
N LEU A 214 -11.90 -1.13 -9.90
CA LEU A 214 -11.25 -0.46 -8.78
C LEU A 214 -11.91 0.89 -8.51
N THR A 215 -12.19 1.17 -7.25
CA THR A 215 -12.58 2.51 -6.78
C THR A 215 -11.47 3.08 -5.89
N VAL A 216 -11.03 4.30 -6.19
CA VAL A 216 -10.07 5.03 -5.35
C VAL A 216 -10.84 5.95 -4.41
N ILE A 217 -10.54 5.87 -3.13
CA ILE A 217 -11.10 6.69 -2.06
C ILE A 217 -9.98 7.46 -1.39
N GLU A 218 -10.12 8.75 -1.31
CA GLU A 218 -9.20 9.65 -0.64
C GLU A 218 -9.74 9.98 0.74
N ALA A 219 -8.91 9.83 1.78
CA ALA A 219 -9.35 9.98 3.16
C ALA A 219 -8.25 10.55 4.07
N GLU A 220 -8.67 11.14 5.17
CA GLU A 220 -7.80 11.69 6.18
C GLU A 220 -8.18 11.16 7.58
N TYR A 221 -7.18 10.71 8.32
CA TYR A 221 -7.29 10.36 9.73
C TYR A 221 -7.00 11.57 10.62
N GLN A 222 -7.88 11.86 11.55
CA GLN A 222 -7.80 12.98 12.47
C GLN A 222 -7.35 12.53 13.86
N PHE A 223 -6.21 13.02 14.34
CA PHE A 223 -5.70 12.64 15.66
C PHE A 223 -6.58 13.13 16.81
N ASP A 224 -7.21 14.30 16.65
CA ASP A 224 -7.96 14.91 17.73
C ASP A 224 -9.25 14.14 18.06
N SER A 225 -9.85 13.51 17.06
CA SER A 225 -11.10 12.74 17.20
C SER A 225 -10.93 11.23 17.03
N GLY A 226 -9.83 10.79 16.41
CA GLY A 226 -9.67 9.41 15.96
C GLY A 226 -10.52 9.04 14.74
N ALA A 227 -11.27 10.01 14.17
CA ALA A 227 -12.13 9.77 13.04
C ALA A 227 -11.37 9.75 11.71
N VAL A 228 -11.92 9.00 10.75
CA VAL A 228 -11.52 9.06 9.34
C VAL A 228 -12.62 9.74 8.55
N ALA A 229 -12.26 10.77 7.79
CA ALA A 229 -13.15 11.48 6.89
C ALA A 229 -12.75 11.26 5.44
N ARG A 230 -13.73 11.00 4.55
CA ARG A 230 -13.51 11.02 3.11
C ARG A 230 -13.24 12.45 2.66
N LEU A 231 -12.20 12.62 1.86
CA LEU A 231 -11.93 13.90 1.21
C LEU A 231 -12.77 14.00 -0.08
N ASN A 232 -13.33 15.18 -0.32
CA ASN A 232 -13.90 15.47 -1.62
C ASN A 232 -12.73 15.74 -2.58
N SER A 233 -12.70 15.04 -3.70
CA SER A 233 -11.75 15.41 -4.76
C SER A 233 -11.93 16.90 -5.07
N PRO A 234 -10.82 17.68 -5.20
CA PRO A 234 -10.96 19.06 -5.65
C PRO A 234 -11.79 19.03 -6.93
N ALA A 235 -12.84 19.86 -6.97
CA ALA A 235 -13.65 19.98 -8.15
C ALA A 235 -12.71 20.15 -9.35
N SER A 236 -12.69 19.16 -10.26
CA SER A 236 -11.94 19.25 -11.50
C SER A 236 -12.38 20.55 -12.14
N GLY A 237 -11.52 21.59 -12.09
CA GLY A 237 -11.81 22.86 -12.73
C GLY A 237 -12.23 22.57 -14.15
N GLN A 238 -13.45 22.91 -14.45
CA GLN A 238 -13.93 22.98 -15.81
C GLN A 238 -13.07 24.03 -16.52
N ASN A 239 -12.12 23.56 -17.32
CA ASN A 239 -11.49 24.34 -18.37
C ASN A 239 -11.94 23.78 -19.70
#